data_2f72fc51262374bb7f8acd6c0d900805
#
_entry.id   2f72fc51262374bb7f8acd6c0d900805
#
_cell.length_a   1.000
_cell.length_b   1.000
_cell.length_c   1.000
_cell.angle_alpha   90.00
_cell.angle_beta   90.00
_cell.angle_gamma   90.00
#
_symmetry.space_group_name_H-M   'P 1'
#
loop_
_entity.id
_entity.type
_entity.pdbx_description
1 polymer ?
#
loop_
_entity_poly.entity_id
_entity_poly.type
_entity_poly.pdbx_seq_one_letter_code
_entity_poly.pdbx_strand_id
1 'polypeptide(L)'
;RNDIIADGPAMDNGELALGKNILIGFMTWEGYNYEDAVLISEELVKNDVFTSIHVEEYECEARDTKLGPEEITRDIPNVSEDTLKDLDEQGIIRIGAEVHAGDILVGKVTPKGETELTAEERLLRAIFGEKAREVRDTSLRVPHGEQGIIIDVKKFTRENGDELSPGVNEVVRCVIAQKRKISVGDKMAGRHGNKGVVSRVLPQEDMPFLEDGTPVSYTHLTLPTNSRV
;
A
#
# COMPACT_ATOMS: atom_id res chain seq x y z
N ARG A 1 8.38 37.89 9.52
CA ARG A 1 8.17 37.96 8.06
C ARG A 1 9.17 37.07 7.38
N ASN A 2 8.76 36.18 6.52
CA ASN A 2 9.52 35.11 5.87
C ASN A 2 9.85 33.89 6.75
N ASP A 3 9.17 33.72 7.86
CA ASP A 3 9.28 32.48 8.65
C ASP A 3 8.48 31.36 7.96
N ILE A 4 9.03 30.14 7.96
CA ILE A 4 8.33 28.96 7.47
C ILE A 4 7.26 28.61 8.52
N ILE A 5 5.98 28.60 8.09
CA ILE A 5 4.84 28.31 8.97
C ILE A 5 4.28 26.89 8.77
N ALA A 6 4.60 26.27 7.66
CA ALA A 6 4.26 24.88 7.37
C ALA A 6 5.27 24.31 6.36
N ASP A 7 5.61 23.03 6.53
CA ASP A 7 6.43 22.28 5.60
C ASP A 7 5.83 20.88 5.46
N GLY A 8 6.05 20.22 4.33
CA GLY A 8 5.45 18.93 4.02
C GLY A 8 6.49 17.93 3.52
N PRO A 9 6.11 16.67 3.27
CA PRO A 9 7.05 15.61 2.87
C PRO A 9 7.71 15.85 1.50
N ALA A 10 7.14 16.73 0.66
CA ALA A 10 7.69 17.13 -0.64
C ALA A 10 8.35 18.53 -0.61
N MET A 11 8.65 19.04 0.57
CA MET A 11 9.24 20.36 0.78
C MET A 11 10.60 20.21 1.46
N ASP A 12 11.49 21.18 1.24
CA ASP A 12 12.77 21.31 1.94
C ASP A 12 13.00 22.79 2.26
N ASN A 13 13.06 23.11 3.55
CA ASN A 13 13.24 24.47 4.06
C ASN A 13 12.24 25.51 3.47
N GLY A 14 10.98 25.10 3.29
CA GLY A 14 9.93 25.95 2.74
C GLY A 14 9.91 26.05 1.20
N GLU A 15 10.80 25.35 0.52
CA GLU A 15 10.84 25.28 -0.94
C GLU A 15 10.32 23.91 -1.45
N LEU A 16 9.68 23.91 -2.61
CA LEU A 16 9.21 22.67 -3.22
C LEU A 16 10.39 21.80 -3.66
N ALA A 17 10.51 20.60 -3.09
CA ALA A 17 11.53 19.61 -3.38
C ALA A 17 10.97 18.32 -4.00
N LEU A 18 9.81 18.42 -4.67
CA LEU A 18 9.20 17.31 -5.38
C LEU A 18 9.98 17.00 -6.66
N GLY A 19 10.40 15.74 -6.81
CA GLY A 19 11.09 15.27 -8.01
C GLY A 19 12.60 15.47 -7.98
N LYS A 20 13.23 15.29 -9.13
CA LYS A 20 14.69 15.33 -9.32
C LYS A 20 15.04 16.01 -10.64
N ASN A 21 16.13 16.74 -10.67
CA ASN A 21 16.71 17.21 -11.93
C ASN A 21 17.45 16.06 -12.62
N ILE A 22 17.08 15.79 -13.86
CA ILE A 22 17.65 14.72 -14.68
C ILE A 22 18.07 15.26 -16.03
N LEU A 23 18.99 14.57 -16.71
CA LEU A 23 19.38 14.90 -18.07
C LEU A 23 18.30 14.45 -19.07
N ILE A 24 17.76 15.39 -19.83
CA ILE A 24 16.64 15.17 -20.75
C ILE A 24 17.10 15.32 -22.19
N GLY A 25 16.80 14.35 -23.03
CA GLY A 25 16.94 14.43 -24.49
C GLY A 25 15.60 14.74 -25.16
N PHE A 26 15.47 15.88 -25.84
CA PHE A 26 14.30 16.21 -26.66
C PHE A 26 14.53 15.74 -28.10
N MET A 27 14.16 14.51 -28.37
CA MET A 27 14.36 13.85 -29.65
C MET A 27 13.42 12.67 -29.83
N THR A 28 13.22 12.25 -31.07
CA THR A 28 12.57 10.94 -31.36
C THR A 28 13.53 9.80 -31.05
N TRP A 29 13.04 8.76 -30.38
CA TRP A 29 13.85 7.58 -30.12
C TRP A 29 13.05 6.31 -30.41
N GLU A 30 13.36 5.67 -31.54
CA GLU A 30 12.76 4.42 -32.03
C GLU A 30 11.20 4.43 -32.05
N GLY A 31 10.58 5.61 -32.04
CA GLY A 31 9.12 5.77 -32.00
C GLY A 31 8.47 5.56 -30.65
N TYR A 32 9.22 5.14 -29.61
CA TYR A 32 8.66 4.83 -28.29
C TYR A 32 8.30 6.07 -27.47
N ASN A 33 8.71 7.26 -27.88
CA ASN A 33 8.38 8.52 -27.23
C ASN A 33 7.50 9.42 -28.11
N TYR A 34 6.71 8.82 -29.02
CA TYR A 34 5.76 9.55 -29.86
C TYR A 34 4.65 10.19 -29.03
N GLU A 35 4.22 11.40 -29.37
CA GLU A 35 3.27 12.24 -28.65
C GLU A 35 3.73 12.50 -27.20
N ASP A 36 2.88 12.17 -26.22
CA ASP A 36 3.12 12.35 -24.78
C ASP A 36 3.84 11.14 -24.13
N ALA A 37 4.34 10.19 -24.94
CA ALA A 37 5.08 9.05 -24.42
C ALA A 37 6.51 9.44 -24.05
N VAL A 38 7.00 8.89 -22.96
CA VAL A 38 8.37 9.13 -22.47
C VAL A 38 9.12 7.82 -22.27
N LEU A 39 10.42 7.87 -22.52
CA LEU A 39 11.34 6.80 -22.17
C LEU A 39 12.16 7.22 -20.96
N ILE A 40 12.41 6.28 -20.08
CA ILE A 40 13.29 6.47 -18.93
C ILE A 40 14.37 5.41 -18.89
N SER A 41 15.54 5.79 -18.37
CA SER A 41 16.63 4.85 -18.12
C SER A 41 16.35 3.96 -16.92
N GLU A 42 16.71 2.68 -17.03
CA GLU A 42 16.65 1.72 -15.91
C GLU A 42 17.45 2.20 -14.69
N GLU A 43 18.48 3.02 -14.89
CA GLU A 43 19.27 3.60 -13.82
C GLU A 43 18.41 4.42 -12.84
N LEU A 44 17.40 5.16 -13.34
CA LEU A 44 16.48 5.91 -12.51
C LEU A 44 15.66 5.00 -11.59
N VAL A 45 15.30 3.80 -12.09
CA VAL A 45 14.56 2.80 -11.31
C VAL A 45 15.46 2.12 -10.29
N LYS A 46 16.71 1.79 -10.68
CA LYS A 46 17.72 1.18 -9.80
C LYS A 46 18.10 2.10 -8.65
N ASN A 47 18.30 3.38 -8.93
CA ASN A 47 18.74 4.38 -7.96
C ASN A 47 17.57 5.01 -7.17
N ASP A 48 16.36 4.47 -7.29
CA ASP A 48 15.16 4.95 -6.58
C ASP A 48 14.87 6.46 -6.80
N VAL A 49 15.20 7.01 -7.97
CA VAL A 49 15.11 8.47 -8.22
C VAL A 49 13.67 8.97 -8.18
N PHE A 50 12.73 8.21 -8.72
CA PHE A 50 11.29 8.52 -8.73
C PHE A 50 10.49 7.49 -7.94
N THR A 51 11.06 6.97 -6.88
CA THR A 51 10.41 6.04 -5.97
C THR A 51 9.61 6.82 -4.94
N SER A 52 8.38 6.42 -4.71
CA SER A 52 7.51 6.97 -3.67
C SER A 52 7.24 5.95 -2.57
N ILE A 53 7.05 6.45 -1.36
CA ILE A 53 6.61 5.63 -0.22
C ILE A 53 5.16 6.01 0.06
N HIS A 54 4.28 5.02 -0.04
CA HIS A 54 2.87 5.14 0.29
C HIS A 54 2.63 4.50 1.65
N VAL A 55 1.95 5.22 2.52
CA VAL A 55 1.62 4.76 3.87
C VAL A 55 0.11 4.69 3.96
N GLU A 56 -0.41 3.49 4.17
CA GLU A 56 -1.84 3.21 4.30
C GLU A 56 -2.16 2.72 5.71
N GLU A 57 -3.25 3.20 6.26
CA GLU A 57 -3.72 2.85 7.59
C GLU A 57 -4.97 1.98 7.50
N TYR A 58 -4.94 0.83 8.17
CA TYR A 58 -6.03 -0.12 8.24
C TYR A 58 -6.49 -0.28 9.67
N GLU A 59 -7.79 -0.17 9.89
CA GLU A 59 -8.39 -0.23 11.21
C GLU A 59 -9.35 -1.41 11.33
N CYS A 60 -9.23 -2.17 12.40
CA CYS A 60 -10.11 -3.26 12.76
C CYS A 60 -10.75 -2.97 14.12
N GLU A 61 -12.07 -2.93 14.14
CA GLU A 61 -12.84 -2.74 15.36
C GLU A 61 -13.52 -4.04 15.81
N ALA A 62 -13.46 -4.36 17.10
CA ALA A 62 -14.24 -5.40 17.71
C ALA A 62 -15.42 -4.76 18.44
N ARG A 63 -16.64 -5.10 18.00
CA ARG A 63 -17.89 -4.49 18.49
C ARG A 63 -18.76 -5.50 19.22
N ASP A 64 -19.61 -4.98 20.08
CA ASP A 64 -20.70 -5.78 20.64
C ASP A 64 -21.77 -6.04 19.57
N THR A 65 -22.12 -7.31 19.40
CA THR A 65 -23.22 -7.71 18.52
C THR A 65 -24.37 -8.31 19.34
N LYS A 66 -25.56 -8.42 18.73
CA LYS A 66 -26.73 -9.04 19.38
C LYS A 66 -26.51 -10.51 19.75
N LEU A 67 -25.52 -11.18 19.15
CA LEU A 67 -25.19 -12.59 19.35
C LEU A 67 -24.00 -12.79 20.30
N GLY A 68 -23.40 -11.70 20.75
CA GLY A 68 -22.23 -11.67 21.61
C GLY A 68 -21.15 -10.71 21.10
N PRO A 69 -20.11 -10.44 21.87
CA PRO A 69 -19.02 -9.57 21.45
C PRO A 69 -18.18 -10.23 20.36
N GLU A 70 -17.70 -9.42 19.42
CA GLU A 70 -16.61 -9.80 18.51
C GLU A 70 -15.31 -9.90 19.31
N GLU A 71 -14.44 -10.81 18.90
CA GLU A 71 -13.17 -11.05 19.60
C GLU A 71 -12.00 -10.97 18.60
N ILE A 72 -10.94 -10.25 19.00
CA ILE A 72 -9.66 -10.27 18.28
C ILE A 72 -8.84 -11.42 18.83
N THR A 73 -8.53 -12.39 17.97
CA THR A 73 -7.87 -13.62 18.38
C THR A 73 -7.08 -14.24 17.21
N ARG A 74 -6.03 -15.00 17.58
CA ARG A 74 -5.29 -15.83 16.62
C ARG A 74 -6.04 -17.09 16.22
N ASP A 75 -6.99 -17.54 17.05
CA ASP A 75 -7.72 -18.77 16.83
C ASP A 75 -8.88 -18.57 15.84
N ILE A 76 -8.55 -18.56 14.56
CA ILE A 76 -9.46 -18.31 13.44
C ILE A 76 -9.85 -19.66 12.82
N PRO A 77 -11.15 -19.94 12.60
CA PRO A 77 -11.59 -21.18 11.98
C PRO A 77 -11.15 -21.27 10.51
N ASN A 78 -10.78 -22.47 10.06
CA ASN A 78 -10.46 -22.81 8.67
C ASN A 78 -9.26 -22.02 8.08
N VAL A 79 -8.29 -21.63 8.91
CA VAL A 79 -7.05 -20.96 8.50
C VAL A 79 -5.86 -21.84 8.85
N SER A 80 -4.89 -21.96 7.94
CA SER A 80 -3.67 -22.74 8.17
C SER A 80 -2.67 -21.99 9.07
N GLU A 81 -1.84 -22.74 9.81
CA GLU A 81 -0.78 -22.16 10.65
C GLU A 81 0.22 -21.31 9.84
N ASP A 82 0.46 -21.64 8.58
CA ASP A 82 1.34 -20.85 7.71
C ASP A 82 0.81 -19.43 7.48
N THR A 83 -0.51 -19.27 7.42
CA THR A 83 -1.16 -17.95 7.27
C THR A 83 -1.10 -17.15 8.58
N LEU A 84 -0.96 -17.81 9.71
CA LEU A 84 -0.92 -17.21 11.03
C LEU A 84 0.50 -16.95 11.56
N LYS A 85 1.54 -17.29 10.78
CA LYS A 85 2.95 -17.24 11.23
C LYS A 85 3.41 -15.84 11.67
N ASP A 86 2.89 -14.78 11.03
CA ASP A 86 3.26 -13.39 11.30
C ASP A 86 2.32 -12.69 12.29
N LEU A 87 1.34 -13.41 12.83
CA LEU A 87 0.47 -12.94 13.91
C LEU A 87 1.06 -13.28 15.28
N ASP A 88 0.90 -12.37 16.22
CA ASP A 88 1.23 -12.59 17.63
C ASP A 88 0.19 -13.50 18.33
N GLU A 89 0.36 -13.72 19.64
CA GLU A 89 -0.55 -14.54 20.44
C GLU A 89 -1.97 -13.94 20.53
N GLN A 90 -2.11 -12.62 20.32
CA GLN A 90 -3.38 -11.92 20.32
C GLN A 90 -4.06 -11.90 18.95
N GLY A 91 -3.41 -12.43 17.92
CA GLY A 91 -3.94 -12.44 16.55
C GLY A 91 -3.68 -11.14 15.79
N ILE A 92 -2.70 -10.34 16.21
CA ILE A 92 -2.33 -9.07 15.57
C ILE A 92 -1.00 -9.25 14.85
N ILE A 93 -0.87 -8.67 13.66
CA ILE A 93 0.34 -8.75 12.85
C ILE A 93 1.52 -8.05 13.53
N ARG A 94 2.71 -8.66 13.44
CA ARG A 94 3.94 -8.09 14.00
C ARG A 94 4.48 -6.95 13.14
N ILE A 95 5.10 -5.95 13.77
CA ILE A 95 5.85 -4.89 13.08
C ILE A 95 7.04 -5.50 12.34
N GLY A 96 7.28 -5.03 11.11
CA GLY A 96 8.33 -5.53 10.23
C GLY A 96 7.93 -6.74 9.38
N ALA A 97 6.69 -7.27 9.52
CA ALA A 97 6.19 -8.31 8.64
C ALA A 97 5.97 -7.77 7.23
N GLU A 98 6.37 -8.55 6.23
CA GLU A 98 6.04 -8.31 4.84
C GLU A 98 4.69 -8.96 4.53
N VAL A 99 3.77 -8.17 3.97
CA VAL A 99 2.39 -8.58 3.72
C VAL A 99 2.02 -8.43 2.26
N HIS A 100 1.18 -9.34 1.79
CA HIS A 100 0.64 -9.40 0.44
C HIS A 100 -0.89 -9.41 0.47
N ALA A 101 -1.51 -9.16 -0.67
CA ALA A 101 -2.97 -9.20 -0.81
C ALA A 101 -3.56 -10.52 -0.29
N GLY A 102 -4.51 -10.42 0.64
CA GLY A 102 -5.18 -11.55 1.27
C GLY A 102 -4.58 -11.99 2.61
N ASP A 103 -3.38 -11.55 2.99
CA ASP A 103 -2.78 -11.84 4.29
C ASP A 103 -3.60 -11.22 5.42
N ILE A 104 -3.61 -11.88 6.58
CA ILE A 104 -4.35 -11.42 7.75
C ILE A 104 -3.53 -10.38 8.50
N LEU A 105 -4.12 -9.19 8.70
CA LEU A 105 -3.54 -8.14 9.54
C LEU A 105 -3.99 -8.27 11.00
N VAL A 106 -5.28 -8.52 11.19
CA VAL A 106 -5.87 -8.69 12.51
C VAL A 106 -6.87 -9.82 12.45
N GLY A 107 -6.63 -10.87 13.21
CA GLY A 107 -7.55 -11.99 13.36
C GLY A 107 -8.77 -11.57 14.18
N LYS A 108 -9.94 -11.66 13.60
CA LYS A 108 -11.21 -11.35 14.27
C LYS A 108 -12.25 -12.40 13.97
N VAL A 109 -12.99 -12.77 14.99
CA VAL A 109 -14.12 -13.69 14.90
C VAL A 109 -15.40 -13.06 15.41
N THR A 110 -16.49 -13.35 14.72
CA THR A 110 -17.83 -12.86 15.07
C THR A 110 -18.72 -14.04 15.44
N PRO A 111 -19.49 -14.02 16.54
CA PRO A 111 -20.44 -15.09 16.88
C PRO A 111 -21.47 -15.30 15.77
N LYS A 112 -21.77 -16.58 15.46
CA LYS A 112 -22.82 -16.98 14.52
C LYS A 112 -24.15 -17.16 15.25
N GLY A 113 -25.26 -16.79 14.59
CA GLY A 113 -26.60 -17.17 15.03
C GLY A 113 -26.94 -18.63 14.70
N GLU A 114 -27.81 -19.24 15.48
CA GLU A 114 -28.27 -20.64 15.27
C GLU A 114 -28.86 -20.90 13.88
N THR A 115 -29.38 -19.88 13.21
CA THR A 115 -29.96 -19.95 11.87
C THR A 115 -28.92 -19.95 10.75
N GLU A 116 -27.68 -19.57 11.03
CA GLU A 116 -26.59 -19.48 10.04
C GLU A 116 -25.74 -20.76 9.97
N LEU A 117 -26.04 -21.77 10.81
CA LEU A 117 -25.33 -23.05 10.79
C LEU A 117 -25.70 -23.86 9.54
N THR A 118 -24.70 -24.32 8.79
CA THR A 118 -24.90 -25.26 7.70
C THR A 118 -25.43 -26.61 8.20
N ALA A 119 -26.02 -27.41 7.33
CA ALA A 119 -26.49 -28.75 7.72
C ALA A 119 -25.36 -29.65 8.24
N GLU A 120 -24.14 -29.47 7.70
CA GLU A 120 -22.94 -30.20 8.11
C GLU A 120 -22.47 -29.76 9.52
N GLU A 121 -22.48 -28.47 9.81
CA GLU A 121 -22.12 -27.93 11.13
C GLU A 121 -23.13 -28.36 12.19
N ARG A 122 -24.43 -28.43 11.88
CA ARG A 122 -25.46 -28.97 12.79
C ARG A 122 -25.23 -30.46 13.08
N LEU A 123 -24.82 -31.24 12.06
CA LEU A 123 -24.52 -32.66 12.24
C LEU A 123 -23.28 -32.87 13.08
N LEU A 124 -22.20 -32.10 12.86
CA LEU A 124 -20.99 -32.13 13.66
C LEU A 124 -21.24 -31.75 15.11
N ARG A 125 -22.11 -30.76 15.37
CA ARG A 125 -22.54 -30.37 16.70
C ARG A 125 -23.31 -31.50 17.41
N ALA A 126 -24.16 -32.21 16.69
CA ALA A 126 -24.95 -33.33 17.22
C ALA A 126 -24.06 -34.53 17.57
N ILE A 127 -22.95 -34.76 16.83
CA ILE A 127 -22.06 -35.91 17.01
C ILE A 127 -20.94 -35.64 18.01
N PHE A 128 -20.33 -34.46 17.99
CA PHE A 128 -19.13 -34.12 18.76
C PHE A 128 -19.38 -33.16 19.94
N GLY A 129 -20.63 -32.76 20.19
CA GLY A 129 -20.99 -31.83 21.25
C GLY A 129 -20.52 -30.37 20.95
N GLU A 130 -20.56 -29.52 21.98
CA GLU A 130 -20.33 -28.05 21.88
C GLU A 130 -18.95 -27.58 21.38
N LYS A 131 -18.10 -28.45 20.84
CA LYS A 131 -16.75 -28.11 20.38
C LYS A 131 -16.67 -27.50 18.98
N ALA A 132 -17.76 -27.44 18.22
CA ALA A 132 -17.80 -26.67 16.98
C ALA A 132 -17.97 -25.19 17.36
N ARG A 133 -16.92 -24.39 17.22
CA ARG A 133 -16.99 -22.95 17.52
C ARG A 133 -18.05 -22.27 16.67
N GLU A 134 -18.99 -21.63 17.34
CA GLU A 134 -20.08 -20.86 16.74
C GLU A 134 -19.60 -19.48 16.28
N VAL A 135 -18.45 -19.39 15.61
CA VAL A 135 -17.85 -18.14 15.16
C VAL A 135 -17.56 -18.16 13.67
N ARG A 136 -17.63 -16.98 13.06
CA ARG A 136 -17.29 -16.72 11.67
C ARG A 136 -16.02 -15.90 11.62
N ASP A 137 -15.12 -16.21 10.69
CA ASP A 137 -13.95 -15.39 10.36
C ASP A 137 -14.39 -14.05 9.78
N THR A 138 -14.06 -12.98 10.46
CA THR A 138 -14.27 -11.59 10.05
C THR A 138 -12.97 -10.80 10.15
N SER A 139 -11.84 -11.49 10.01
CA SER A 139 -10.51 -10.92 10.10
C SER A 139 -10.28 -9.82 9.09
N LEU A 140 -9.53 -8.80 9.50
CA LEU A 140 -9.05 -7.76 8.60
C LEU A 140 -7.92 -8.35 7.75
N ARG A 141 -8.09 -8.29 6.44
CA ARG A 141 -7.09 -8.76 5.47
C ARG A 141 -6.59 -7.61 4.61
N VAL A 142 -5.36 -7.77 4.11
CA VAL A 142 -4.79 -6.84 3.12
C VAL A 142 -5.65 -6.84 1.86
N PRO A 143 -6.12 -5.69 1.38
CA PRO A 143 -6.92 -5.58 0.17
C PRO A 143 -6.16 -6.03 -1.09
N HIS A 144 -6.91 -6.36 -2.15
CA HIS A 144 -6.31 -6.68 -3.44
C HIS A 144 -5.54 -5.49 -4.02
N GLY A 145 -4.32 -5.78 -4.49
CA GLY A 145 -3.43 -4.77 -5.06
C GLY A 145 -2.53 -4.06 -4.05
N GLU A 146 -2.75 -4.28 -2.76
CA GLU A 146 -1.91 -3.75 -1.70
C GLU A 146 -0.87 -4.79 -1.26
N GLN A 147 0.32 -4.29 -0.93
CA GLN A 147 1.43 -5.07 -0.37
C GLN A 147 2.39 -4.10 0.31
N GLY A 148 3.19 -4.59 1.23
CA GLY A 148 4.17 -3.74 1.88
C GLY A 148 4.72 -4.32 3.16
N ILE A 149 5.24 -3.45 4.00
CA ILE A 149 5.82 -3.81 5.30
C ILE A 149 5.03 -3.10 6.39
N ILE A 150 4.71 -3.82 7.45
CA ILE A 150 4.07 -3.25 8.64
C ILE A 150 5.08 -2.38 9.37
N ILE A 151 4.78 -1.07 9.48
CA ILE A 151 5.66 -0.10 10.14
C ILE A 151 5.20 0.29 11.52
N ASP A 152 3.90 0.21 11.79
CA ASP A 152 3.33 0.54 13.10
C ASP A 152 2.06 -0.28 13.35
N VAL A 153 1.83 -0.63 14.62
CA VAL A 153 0.61 -1.30 15.09
C VAL A 153 0.22 -0.68 16.42
N LYS A 154 -1.01 -0.19 16.51
CA LYS A 154 -1.56 0.40 17.73
C LYS A 154 -2.83 -0.33 18.14
N LYS A 155 -2.91 -0.66 19.42
CA LYS A 155 -4.06 -1.31 20.03
C LYS A 155 -4.67 -0.36 21.06
N PHE A 156 -5.96 -0.11 20.93
CA PHE A 156 -6.76 0.69 21.84
C PHE A 156 -7.83 -0.20 22.44
N THR A 157 -7.96 -0.17 23.75
CA THR A 157 -8.97 -0.97 24.46
C THR A 157 -9.70 -0.14 25.48
N ARG A 158 -10.98 -0.42 25.64
CA ARG A 158 -11.81 0.25 26.66
C ARG A 158 -11.31 -0.03 28.08
N GLU A 159 -10.71 -1.19 28.29
CA GLU A 159 -10.12 -1.58 29.57
C GLU A 159 -8.92 -0.70 29.96
N ASN A 160 -8.16 -0.22 28.98
CA ASN A 160 -7.04 0.69 29.20
C ASN A 160 -7.49 2.15 29.42
N GLY A 161 -8.79 2.43 29.31
CA GLY A 161 -9.34 3.78 29.46
C GLY A 161 -9.34 4.61 28.17
N ASP A 162 -9.12 3.98 27.02
CA ASP A 162 -9.18 4.67 25.73
C ASP A 162 -10.62 5.08 25.38
N GLU A 163 -10.78 6.28 24.83
CA GLU A 163 -12.07 6.79 24.35
C GLU A 163 -12.44 6.14 23.02
N LEU A 164 -13.26 5.09 23.08
CA LEU A 164 -13.75 4.38 21.90
C LEU A 164 -15.21 4.70 21.61
N SER A 165 -15.62 4.56 20.36
CA SER A 165 -17.00 4.74 19.93
C SER A 165 -17.98 3.84 20.73
N PRO A 166 -19.24 4.24 20.93
CA PRO A 166 -20.21 3.41 21.62
C PRO A 166 -20.36 2.03 20.97
N GLY A 167 -20.28 0.97 21.80
CA GLY A 167 -20.38 -0.42 21.33
C GLY A 167 -19.10 -1.01 20.76
N VAL A 168 -17.99 -0.26 20.73
CA VAL A 168 -16.67 -0.75 20.35
C VAL A 168 -15.88 -1.08 21.62
N ASN A 169 -15.32 -2.28 21.72
CA ASN A 169 -14.54 -2.74 22.87
C ASN A 169 -13.04 -2.63 22.62
N GLU A 170 -12.63 -2.85 21.39
CA GLU A 170 -11.24 -2.89 21.00
C GLU A 170 -11.06 -2.36 19.56
N VAL A 171 -9.99 -1.61 19.33
CA VAL A 171 -9.59 -1.11 18.01
C VAL A 171 -8.12 -1.42 17.80
N VAL A 172 -7.81 -2.06 16.69
CA VAL A 172 -6.43 -2.28 16.24
C VAL A 172 -6.20 -1.54 14.94
N ARG A 173 -5.16 -0.74 14.91
CA ARG A 173 -4.76 0.07 13.77
C ARG A 173 -3.41 -0.40 13.28
N CYS A 174 -3.33 -0.86 12.03
CA CYS A 174 -2.13 -1.33 11.37
C CYS A 174 -1.73 -0.34 10.28
N VAL A 175 -0.46 0.01 10.20
CA VAL A 175 0.08 0.93 9.20
C VAL A 175 1.03 0.16 8.29
N ILE A 176 0.72 0.16 6.99
CA ILE A 176 1.50 -0.51 5.95
C ILE A 176 2.25 0.55 5.14
N ALA A 177 3.55 0.38 4.97
CA ALA A 177 4.36 1.17 4.06
C ALA A 177 4.67 0.37 2.80
N GLN A 178 4.32 0.94 1.65
CA GLN A 178 4.62 0.38 0.34
C GLN A 178 5.61 1.28 -0.40
N LYS A 179 6.68 0.69 -0.92
CA LYS A 179 7.64 1.34 -1.79
C LYS A 179 7.22 1.12 -3.24
N ARG A 180 6.80 2.18 -3.93
CA ARG A 180 6.41 2.13 -5.35
C ARG A 180 7.49 2.75 -6.22
N LYS A 181 8.12 1.92 -7.06
CA LYS A 181 9.06 2.37 -8.08
C LYS A 181 8.30 2.81 -9.32
N ILE A 182 8.92 3.74 -10.07
CA ILE A 182 8.36 4.16 -11.34
C ILE A 182 8.31 2.98 -12.33
N SER A 183 7.21 2.87 -13.04
CA SER A 183 6.93 1.77 -13.97
C SER A 183 6.30 2.27 -15.27
N VAL A 184 6.21 1.38 -16.26
CA VAL A 184 5.48 1.65 -17.51
C VAL A 184 4.02 1.97 -17.21
N GLY A 185 3.50 3.04 -17.79
CA GLY A 185 2.15 3.54 -17.57
C GLY A 185 2.04 4.67 -16.54
N ASP A 186 3.10 4.95 -15.78
CA ASP A 186 3.11 6.05 -14.82
C ASP A 186 3.18 7.39 -15.54
N LYS A 187 2.49 8.39 -14.97
CA LYS A 187 2.50 9.75 -15.48
C LYS A 187 3.64 10.54 -14.86
N MET A 188 4.38 11.24 -15.71
CA MET A 188 5.43 12.17 -15.31
C MET A 188 5.15 13.55 -15.83
N ALA A 189 5.65 14.56 -15.14
CA ALA A 189 5.54 15.95 -15.58
C ALA A 189 6.77 16.77 -15.17
N GLY A 190 7.13 17.72 -16.00
CA GLY A 190 8.09 18.76 -15.64
C GLY A 190 7.38 19.96 -15.00
N ARG A 191 8.15 21.00 -14.64
CA ARG A 191 7.65 22.22 -13.99
C ARG A 191 6.94 23.19 -14.96
N HIS A 192 6.99 22.95 -16.26
CA HIS A 192 6.53 23.87 -17.30
C HIS A 192 5.30 23.36 -18.07
N GLY A 193 4.53 22.45 -17.46
CA GLY A 193 3.30 21.90 -18.06
C GLY A 193 3.53 20.75 -19.06
N ASN A 194 4.78 20.37 -19.32
CA ASN A 194 5.11 19.17 -20.07
C ASN A 194 4.75 17.95 -19.24
N LYS A 195 3.85 17.13 -19.76
CA LYS A 195 3.40 15.89 -19.14
C LYS A 195 3.59 14.72 -20.12
N GLY A 196 3.78 13.53 -19.58
CA GLY A 196 3.92 12.35 -20.40
C GLY A 196 3.68 11.07 -19.61
N VAL A 197 3.55 9.97 -20.31
CA VAL A 197 3.34 8.64 -19.75
C VAL A 197 4.56 7.77 -20.09
N VAL A 198 5.11 7.09 -19.10
CA VAL A 198 6.23 6.17 -19.30
C VAL A 198 5.80 5.04 -20.21
N SER A 199 6.39 4.99 -21.41
CA SER A 199 6.12 3.94 -22.42
C SER A 199 7.04 2.74 -22.25
N ARG A 200 8.31 2.99 -21.93
CA ARG A 200 9.32 1.95 -21.68
C ARG A 200 10.37 2.42 -20.67
N VAL A 201 10.93 1.44 -20.01
CA VAL A 201 12.17 1.55 -19.25
C VAL A 201 13.24 0.83 -20.06
N LEU A 202 14.29 1.54 -20.47
CA LEU A 202 15.38 0.99 -21.28
C LEU A 202 16.66 0.83 -20.46
N PRO A 203 17.48 -0.18 -20.76
CA PRO A 203 18.85 -0.27 -20.27
C PRO A 203 19.62 1.02 -20.60
N GLN A 204 20.63 1.33 -19.80
CA GLN A 204 21.40 2.55 -19.96
C GLN A 204 22.10 2.64 -21.33
N GLU A 205 22.57 1.51 -21.84
CA GLU A 205 23.26 1.37 -23.13
C GLU A 205 22.36 1.59 -24.34
N ASP A 206 21.04 1.43 -24.18
CA ASP A 206 20.04 1.65 -25.25
C ASP A 206 19.47 3.08 -25.23
N MET A 207 19.88 3.89 -24.25
CA MET A 207 19.49 5.29 -24.17
C MET A 207 20.38 6.18 -25.05
N PRO A 208 19.88 7.33 -25.56
CA PRO A 208 20.72 8.32 -26.23
C PRO A 208 21.86 8.76 -25.32
N PHE A 209 22.95 9.17 -25.88
CA PHE A 209 24.14 9.62 -25.14
C PHE A 209 24.74 10.89 -25.74
N LEU A 210 25.42 11.66 -24.92
CA LEU A 210 26.19 12.84 -25.32
C LEU A 210 27.51 12.45 -26.00
N GLU A 211 28.20 13.42 -26.60
CA GLU A 211 29.51 13.20 -27.27
C GLU A 211 30.60 12.64 -26.32
N ASP A 212 30.49 12.93 -25.02
CA ASP A 212 31.38 12.41 -23.96
C ASP A 212 31.00 11.00 -23.48
N GLY A 213 29.94 10.40 -24.04
CA GLY A 213 29.43 9.09 -23.66
C GLY A 213 28.47 9.11 -22.48
N THR A 214 28.11 10.28 -21.92
CA THR A 214 27.15 10.38 -20.82
C THR A 214 25.74 10.02 -21.33
N PRO A 215 25.07 9.00 -20.77
CA PRO A 215 23.74 8.59 -21.20
C PRO A 215 22.68 9.59 -20.73
N VAL A 216 21.66 9.75 -21.54
CA VAL A 216 20.47 10.55 -21.21
C VAL A 216 19.57 9.72 -20.30
N SER A 217 19.05 10.33 -19.25
CA SER A 217 18.21 9.64 -18.29
C SER A 217 16.73 9.55 -18.72
N TYR A 218 16.29 10.45 -19.62
CA TYR A 218 14.90 10.63 -20.01
C TYR A 218 14.81 11.19 -21.42
N THR A 219 13.89 10.69 -22.24
CA THR A 219 13.62 11.28 -23.55
C THR A 219 12.15 11.63 -23.71
N HIS A 220 11.88 12.77 -24.32
CA HIS A 220 10.56 13.26 -24.59
C HIS A 220 10.53 13.96 -25.97
N LEU A 221 9.47 13.75 -26.74
CA LEU A 221 9.22 14.49 -27.96
C LEU A 221 8.30 15.65 -27.63
N THR A 222 8.79 16.87 -27.73
CA THR A 222 7.93 18.06 -27.79
C THR A 222 7.72 18.47 -29.22
N LEU A 223 6.47 18.56 -29.64
CA LEU A 223 6.16 19.26 -30.88
C LEU A 223 6.60 20.73 -30.73
N PRO A 224 7.26 21.35 -31.72
CA PRO A 224 7.61 22.76 -31.67
C PRO A 224 6.32 23.57 -31.57
N THR A 225 5.95 23.98 -30.37
CA THR A 225 4.90 24.96 -30.15
C THR A 225 5.48 26.33 -30.52
N ASN A 226 5.16 26.84 -31.70
CA ASN A 226 5.35 28.24 -32.02
C ASN A 226 4.43 29.06 -31.13
N SER A 227 4.73 29.21 -29.86
CA SER A 227 4.15 30.23 -29.02
C SER A 227 4.84 31.54 -29.39
N ARG A 228 4.33 32.18 -30.43
CA ARG A 228 4.51 33.63 -30.58
C ARG A 228 3.60 34.25 -29.55
N VAL A 229 4.15 34.74 -28.47
CA VAL A 229 3.59 35.80 -27.65
C VAL A 229 4.01 37.10 -28.29
#